data_0dc03e33418e38932ddd7041aae5ab8d
#
_entry.id   0dc03e33418e38932ddd7041aae5ab8d
#
_cell.length_a   1.000
_cell.length_b   1.000
_cell.length_c   1.000
_cell.angle_alpha   90.00
_cell.angle_beta   90.00
_cell.angle_gamma   90.00
#
_symmetry.space_group_name_H-M   'P 1'
#
loop_
_entity.id
_entity.type
_entity.pdbx_description
1 polymer ?
#
loop_
_entity_poly.entity_id
_entity_poly.type
_entity_poly.pdbx_seq_one_letter_code
_entity_poly.pdbx_strand_id
1 'polypeptide(L)'
;MDTQETAVIKGKAVVPGVALGSIAVVAPRPAVPEAGAEVDEGQREAEYERFEQAANAVTEALKERAKSLEGHAADVVNATAGLASDRGWRRKVKKTTKQGRNAIDATVTATASFVEMFTANGGVFAERVADLEDVRDRVLAHLQDLPEPGLPVLATPSILWADDLAPADTATLNPDLVIGIVTRRGGPTSHTAIIARQLNIPCVVATGPTDVEISSGETEGMISGAAGELTVNPDEDAAKQAVHEWEQLAEKIANWEGPAQTKDGHRVQLLANVQDGPQAASAASTAVEGVGLFRTELLFLSSTKEPSVNDQAAAYGRVLNACLLYTSPSPRD
;
A
#
# COMPACT_ATOMS: atom_id res chain seq x y z
N MET A 1 -5.17 6.19 35.66
CA MET A 1 -4.62 5.51 34.48
C MET A 1 -5.67 4.50 34.08
N ASP A 2 -6.50 4.83 33.13
CA ASP A 2 -7.46 3.84 32.58
C ASP A 2 -6.61 2.77 31.89
N THR A 3 -6.61 1.57 32.45
CA THR A 3 -6.05 0.37 31.79
C THR A 3 -6.96 0.11 30.58
N GLN A 4 -6.52 0.53 29.41
CA GLN A 4 -7.21 0.20 28.16
C GLN A 4 -7.24 -1.33 28.05
N GLU A 5 -8.43 -1.86 27.85
CA GLU A 5 -8.67 -3.32 27.85
C GLU A 5 -7.96 -3.98 26.66
N THR A 6 -7.25 -5.09 26.91
CA THR A 6 -6.61 -5.86 25.84
C THR A 6 -7.68 -6.48 24.95
N ALA A 7 -7.59 -6.27 23.66
CA ALA A 7 -8.52 -6.81 22.69
C ALA A 7 -7.79 -7.53 21.54
N VAL A 8 -8.37 -8.61 21.01
CA VAL A 8 -7.83 -9.36 19.88
C VAL A 8 -8.76 -9.23 18.68
N ILE A 9 -8.23 -8.67 17.60
CA ILE A 9 -8.91 -8.53 16.32
C ILE A 9 -8.42 -9.63 15.39
N LYS A 10 -9.33 -10.42 14.82
CA LYS A 10 -9.00 -11.55 13.94
C LYS A 10 -9.28 -11.23 12.48
N GLY A 11 -8.37 -11.68 11.63
CA GLY A 11 -8.48 -11.55 10.18
C GLY A 11 -7.90 -12.76 9.47
N LYS A 12 -7.53 -12.57 8.20
CA LYS A 12 -6.88 -13.61 7.39
C LYS A 12 -5.38 -13.38 7.37
N ALA A 13 -4.62 -14.41 7.70
CA ALA A 13 -3.16 -14.43 7.60
C ALA A 13 -2.69 -14.25 6.14
N VAL A 14 -1.70 -13.37 5.91
CA VAL A 14 -1.13 -13.10 4.58
C VAL A 14 0.38 -13.24 4.58
N VAL A 15 1.06 -12.55 5.48
CA VAL A 15 2.52 -12.62 5.66
C VAL A 15 2.78 -12.96 7.12
N PRO A 16 3.51 -14.06 7.41
CA PRO A 16 3.87 -14.42 8.77
C PRO A 16 4.83 -13.39 9.38
N GLY A 17 4.82 -13.27 10.68
CA GLY A 17 5.67 -12.35 11.43
C GLY A 17 4.99 -11.94 12.71
N VAL A 18 5.79 -11.53 13.70
CA VAL A 18 5.33 -10.91 14.93
C VAL A 18 6.05 -9.59 15.10
N ALA A 19 5.28 -8.52 15.31
CA ALA A 19 5.84 -7.20 15.58
C ALA A 19 5.00 -6.48 16.64
N LEU A 20 5.66 -5.70 17.47
CA LEU A 20 5.08 -4.87 18.52
C LEU A 20 5.41 -3.41 18.24
N GLY A 21 4.44 -2.53 18.32
CA GLY A 21 4.64 -1.09 18.15
C GLY A 21 3.32 -0.31 18.17
N SER A 22 3.44 1.01 18.07
CA SER A 22 2.26 1.87 18.00
C SER A 22 1.43 1.59 16.75
N ILE A 23 0.10 1.71 16.88
CA ILE A 23 -0.81 1.58 15.76
C ILE A 23 -0.99 2.94 15.09
N ALA A 24 -0.65 3.03 13.81
CA ALA A 24 -0.86 4.21 12.99
C ALA A 24 -2.12 4.00 12.13
N VAL A 25 -3.15 4.79 12.39
CA VAL A 25 -4.43 4.70 11.67
C VAL A 25 -4.29 5.44 10.34
N VAL A 26 -4.52 4.72 9.26
CA VAL A 26 -4.65 5.30 7.92
C VAL A 26 -6.05 5.88 7.80
N ALA A 27 -6.13 7.19 7.63
CA ALA A 27 -7.41 7.88 7.53
C ALA A 27 -8.20 7.39 6.31
N PRO A 28 -9.49 7.03 6.49
CA PRO A 28 -10.31 6.56 5.39
C PRO A 28 -10.55 7.69 4.37
N ARG A 29 -10.82 7.32 3.12
CA ARG A 29 -11.25 8.28 2.12
C ARG A 29 -12.56 8.93 2.57
N PRO A 30 -12.69 10.27 2.43
CA PRO A 30 -13.92 10.96 2.81
C PRO A 30 -15.08 10.47 1.95
N ALA A 31 -16.24 10.31 2.57
CA ALA A 31 -17.45 10.06 1.81
C ALA A 31 -17.75 11.25 0.89
N VAL A 32 -18.13 10.97 -0.35
CA VAL A 32 -18.66 11.99 -1.25
C VAL A 32 -20.11 12.25 -0.83
N PRO A 33 -20.44 13.44 -0.29
CA PRO A 33 -21.81 13.73 0.10
C PRO A 33 -22.75 13.74 -1.10
N GLU A 34 -24.04 13.55 -0.85
CA GLU A 34 -25.05 13.85 -1.88
C GLU A 34 -24.95 15.33 -2.29
N ALA A 35 -25.24 15.60 -3.57
CA ALA A 35 -25.17 16.96 -4.10
C ALA A 35 -26.00 17.94 -3.24
N GLY A 36 -25.36 18.99 -2.75
CA GLY A 36 -25.99 20.00 -1.92
C GLY A 36 -26.94 20.91 -2.68
N ALA A 37 -27.66 21.74 -1.94
CA ALA A 37 -28.48 22.79 -2.54
C ALA A 37 -27.64 23.80 -3.35
N GLU A 38 -28.26 24.49 -4.30
CA GLU A 38 -27.60 25.53 -5.07
C GLU A 38 -27.16 26.67 -4.15
N VAL A 39 -25.94 27.16 -4.38
CA VAL A 39 -25.34 28.26 -3.61
C VAL A 39 -25.74 29.60 -4.20
N ASP A 40 -26.16 30.51 -3.34
CA ASP A 40 -26.50 31.88 -3.72
C ASP A 40 -25.35 32.62 -4.42
N GLU A 41 -25.67 33.48 -5.38
CA GLU A 41 -24.68 34.16 -6.20
C GLU A 41 -23.62 34.91 -5.38
N GLY A 42 -24.02 35.54 -4.28
CA GLY A 42 -23.11 36.26 -3.38
C GLY A 42 -22.13 35.38 -2.60
N GLN A 43 -22.38 34.07 -2.50
CA GLN A 43 -21.53 33.11 -1.79
C GLN A 43 -20.60 32.30 -2.71
N ARG A 44 -20.78 32.34 -4.03
CA ARG A 44 -20.05 31.50 -5.01
C ARG A 44 -18.54 31.77 -5.01
N GLU A 45 -18.12 33.01 -4.82
CA GLU A 45 -16.67 33.31 -4.76
C GLU A 45 -16.07 32.77 -3.45
N ALA A 46 -16.77 32.85 -2.31
CA ALA A 46 -16.33 32.27 -1.06
C ALA A 46 -16.19 30.74 -1.14
N GLU A 47 -17.10 30.07 -1.83
CA GLU A 47 -16.97 28.62 -2.07
C GLU A 47 -15.75 28.28 -2.93
N TYR A 48 -15.44 29.10 -3.94
CA TYR A 48 -14.22 28.93 -4.72
C TYR A 48 -12.95 29.18 -3.90
N GLU A 49 -12.96 30.20 -3.03
CA GLU A 49 -11.84 30.48 -2.12
C GLU A 49 -11.60 29.32 -1.13
N ARG A 50 -12.67 28.72 -0.60
CA ARG A 50 -12.57 27.51 0.25
C ARG A 50 -11.88 26.36 -0.50
N PHE A 51 -12.28 26.12 -1.75
CA PHE A 51 -11.63 25.12 -2.60
C PHE A 51 -10.15 25.47 -2.84
N GLU A 52 -9.81 26.72 -3.18
CA GLU A 52 -8.42 27.12 -3.41
C GLU A 52 -7.54 26.92 -2.19
N GLN A 53 -8.05 27.25 -0.99
CA GLN A 53 -7.35 27.03 0.26
C GLN A 53 -7.09 25.53 0.48
N ALA A 54 -8.09 24.68 0.33
CA ALA A 54 -7.96 23.24 0.45
C ALA A 54 -6.97 22.66 -0.60
N ALA A 55 -7.10 23.03 -1.87
CA ALA A 55 -6.22 22.56 -2.93
C ALA A 55 -4.77 23.03 -2.76
N ASN A 56 -4.54 24.22 -2.22
CA ASN A 56 -3.21 24.71 -1.90
C ASN A 56 -2.61 23.95 -0.72
N ALA A 57 -3.38 23.70 0.36
CA ALA A 57 -2.94 22.91 1.50
C ALA A 57 -2.51 21.50 1.05
N VAL A 58 -3.31 20.80 0.25
CA VAL A 58 -2.97 19.48 -0.33
C VAL A 58 -1.71 19.56 -1.18
N THR A 59 -1.59 20.60 -2.03
CA THR A 59 -0.40 20.77 -2.87
C THR A 59 0.88 20.89 -2.05
N GLU A 60 0.85 21.72 -1.00
CA GLU A 60 2.02 21.93 -0.14
C GLU A 60 2.32 20.70 0.72
N ALA A 61 1.31 20.02 1.26
CA ALA A 61 1.50 18.78 2.02
C ALA A 61 2.16 17.67 1.16
N LEU A 62 1.71 17.48 -0.09
CA LEU A 62 2.31 16.54 -1.02
C LEU A 62 3.74 16.91 -1.38
N LYS A 63 4.05 18.19 -1.64
CA LYS A 63 5.41 18.67 -1.90
C LYS A 63 6.34 18.45 -0.70
N GLU A 64 5.85 18.72 0.50
CA GLU A 64 6.64 18.50 1.72
C GLU A 64 6.93 16.99 1.91
N ARG A 65 5.92 16.15 1.69
CA ARG A 65 6.10 14.70 1.69
C ARG A 65 7.11 14.23 0.65
N ALA A 66 7.09 14.78 -0.56
CA ALA A 66 8.05 14.43 -1.61
C ALA A 66 9.51 14.72 -1.22
N LYS A 67 9.76 15.75 -0.38
CA LYS A 67 11.13 16.07 0.10
C LYS A 67 11.70 15.01 1.04
N SER A 68 10.85 14.26 1.74
CA SER A 68 11.28 13.17 2.64
C SER A 68 11.47 11.82 1.92
N LEU A 69 11.22 11.77 0.61
CA LEU A 69 11.31 10.58 -0.23
C LEU A 69 12.44 10.73 -1.25
N GLU A 70 12.96 9.60 -1.73
CA GLU A 70 14.01 9.56 -2.77
C GLU A 70 13.56 8.73 -3.98
N GLY A 71 14.17 9.00 -5.14
CA GLY A 71 13.97 8.25 -6.37
C GLY A 71 12.52 8.24 -6.86
N HIS A 72 12.06 7.10 -7.34
CA HIS A 72 10.75 6.96 -7.97
C HIS A 72 9.57 7.32 -7.05
N ALA A 73 9.68 7.08 -5.74
CA ALA A 73 8.63 7.44 -4.79
C ALA A 73 8.43 8.97 -4.72
N ALA A 74 9.53 9.74 -4.70
CA ALA A 74 9.48 11.20 -4.76
C ALA A 74 8.84 11.71 -6.06
N ASP A 75 9.16 11.08 -7.20
CA ASP A 75 8.62 11.44 -8.51
C ASP A 75 7.09 11.22 -8.56
N VAL A 76 6.60 10.12 -8.03
CA VAL A 76 5.16 9.81 -7.96
C VAL A 76 4.42 10.87 -7.13
N VAL A 77 4.90 11.17 -5.92
CA VAL A 77 4.26 12.15 -5.04
C VAL A 77 4.32 13.57 -5.63
N ASN A 78 5.42 13.95 -6.28
CA ASN A 78 5.53 15.21 -7.01
C ASN A 78 4.56 15.30 -8.19
N ALA A 79 4.36 14.21 -8.92
CA ALA A 79 3.37 14.17 -10.00
C ALA A 79 1.94 14.34 -9.48
N THR A 80 1.59 13.73 -8.35
CA THR A 80 0.29 13.92 -7.68
C THR A 80 0.13 15.37 -7.19
N ALA A 81 1.17 15.99 -6.62
CA ALA A 81 1.17 17.42 -6.28
C ALA A 81 0.94 18.31 -7.52
N GLY A 82 1.50 17.89 -8.67
CA GLY A 82 1.26 18.53 -9.96
C GLY A 82 -0.21 18.53 -10.36
N LEU A 83 -0.92 17.41 -10.16
CA LEU A 83 -2.36 17.31 -10.42
C LEU A 83 -3.17 18.22 -9.48
N ALA A 84 -2.85 18.29 -8.20
CA ALA A 84 -3.49 19.17 -7.24
C ALA A 84 -3.34 20.67 -7.59
N SER A 85 -2.26 21.02 -8.30
CA SER A 85 -1.98 22.39 -8.77
C SER A 85 -2.39 22.63 -10.23
N ASP A 86 -3.01 21.66 -10.92
CA ASP A 86 -3.35 21.77 -12.34
C ASP A 86 -4.34 22.90 -12.61
N ARG A 87 -3.95 23.81 -13.52
CA ARG A 87 -4.74 24.98 -13.87
C ARG A 87 -6.04 24.66 -14.59
N GLY A 88 -6.08 23.58 -15.35
CA GLY A 88 -7.26 23.12 -16.08
C GLY A 88 -8.33 22.64 -15.11
N TRP A 89 -7.93 21.76 -14.18
CA TRP A 89 -8.79 21.22 -13.15
C TRP A 89 -9.35 22.34 -12.25
N ARG A 90 -8.47 23.21 -11.71
CA ARG A 90 -8.90 24.37 -10.88
C ARG A 90 -9.84 25.31 -11.62
N ARG A 91 -9.58 25.58 -12.92
CA ARG A 91 -10.50 26.38 -13.74
C ARG A 91 -11.85 25.72 -13.92
N LYS A 92 -11.89 24.39 -14.04
CA LYS A 92 -13.16 23.65 -14.13
C LYS A 92 -13.94 23.74 -12.83
N VAL A 93 -13.29 23.59 -11.66
CA VAL A 93 -13.92 23.83 -10.35
C VAL A 93 -14.47 25.24 -10.26
N LYS A 94 -13.68 26.28 -10.60
CA LYS A 94 -14.14 27.67 -10.62
C LYS A 94 -15.37 27.89 -11.51
N LYS A 95 -15.40 27.24 -12.66
CA LYS A 95 -16.57 27.33 -13.55
C LYS A 95 -17.80 26.69 -12.92
N THR A 96 -17.63 25.56 -12.23
CA THR A 96 -18.72 24.81 -11.62
C THR A 96 -19.27 25.53 -10.38
N THR A 97 -18.41 26.17 -9.56
CA THR A 97 -18.87 27.02 -8.45
C THR A 97 -19.65 28.24 -8.95
N LYS A 98 -19.23 28.87 -10.05
CA LYS A 98 -19.99 29.96 -10.69
C LYS A 98 -21.37 29.54 -11.19
N GLN A 99 -21.59 28.25 -11.44
CA GLN A 99 -22.86 27.66 -11.81
C GLN A 99 -23.76 27.33 -10.60
N GLY A 100 -23.39 27.76 -9.39
CA GLY A 100 -24.16 27.56 -8.16
C GLY A 100 -23.84 26.30 -7.38
N ARG A 101 -22.76 25.59 -7.69
CA ARG A 101 -22.31 24.45 -6.88
C ARG A 101 -21.42 24.90 -5.73
N ASN A 102 -21.56 24.25 -4.56
CA ASN A 102 -20.63 24.44 -3.45
C ASN A 102 -19.24 23.87 -3.77
N ALA A 103 -18.24 24.12 -2.94
CA ALA A 103 -16.86 23.70 -3.14
C ALA A 103 -16.71 22.18 -3.28
N ILE A 104 -17.45 21.40 -2.49
CA ILE A 104 -17.42 19.93 -2.51
C ILE A 104 -18.00 19.40 -3.84
N ASP A 105 -19.23 19.81 -4.18
CA ASP A 105 -19.88 19.37 -5.42
C ASP A 105 -19.12 19.81 -6.68
N ALA A 106 -18.54 21.01 -6.65
CA ALA A 106 -17.73 21.53 -7.74
C ALA A 106 -16.44 20.71 -7.92
N THR A 107 -15.79 20.32 -6.82
CA THR A 107 -14.58 19.45 -6.84
C THR A 107 -14.91 18.07 -7.41
N VAL A 108 -15.99 17.43 -6.92
CA VAL A 108 -16.44 16.11 -7.40
C VAL A 108 -16.78 16.16 -8.89
N THR A 109 -17.59 17.16 -9.31
CA THR A 109 -18.02 17.31 -10.69
C THR A 109 -16.85 17.59 -11.66
N ALA A 110 -15.91 18.45 -11.24
CA ALA A 110 -14.72 18.74 -12.03
C ALA A 110 -13.85 17.49 -12.18
N THR A 111 -13.60 16.77 -11.08
CA THR A 111 -12.80 15.55 -11.09
C THR A 111 -13.43 14.48 -11.99
N ALA A 112 -14.74 14.23 -11.88
CA ALA A 112 -15.44 13.27 -12.72
C ALA A 112 -15.25 13.58 -14.23
N SER A 113 -15.33 14.86 -14.62
CA SER A 113 -15.09 15.28 -16.02
C SER A 113 -13.66 14.99 -16.49
N PHE A 114 -12.66 15.12 -15.61
CA PHE A 114 -11.26 14.81 -15.95
C PHE A 114 -11.01 13.30 -15.96
N VAL A 115 -11.64 12.55 -15.06
CA VAL A 115 -11.60 11.07 -15.04
C VAL A 115 -12.15 10.51 -16.35
N GLU A 116 -13.31 10.99 -16.81
CA GLU A 116 -13.90 10.61 -18.10
C GLU A 116 -12.93 10.91 -19.26
N MET A 117 -12.34 12.11 -19.28
CA MET A 117 -11.38 12.51 -20.29
C MET A 117 -10.11 11.65 -20.28
N PHE A 118 -9.56 11.37 -19.11
CA PHE A 118 -8.35 10.55 -18.95
C PHE A 118 -8.60 9.10 -19.35
N THR A 119 -9.74 8.54 -18.96
CA THR A 119 -10.16 7.19 -19.35
C THR A 119 -10.36 7.07 -20.86
N ALA A 120 -11.01 8.08 -21.49
CA ALA A 120 -11.24 8.09 -22.93
C ALA A 120 -9.94 8.20 -23.75
N ASN A 121 -8.92 8.91 -23.25
CA ASN A 121 -7.63 9.03 -23.92
C ASN A 121 -6.77 7.75 -23.77
N GLY A 122 -7.00 6.94 -22.72
CA GLY A 122 -6.26 5.69 -22.50
C GLY A 122 -4.77 5.89 -22.18
N GLY A 123 -4.01 4.78 -22.16
CA GLY A 123 -2.56 4.80 -21.93
C GLY A 123 -2.18 5.49 -20.62
N VAL A 124 -1.13 6.30 -20.67
CA VAL A 124 -0.58 7.01 -19.48
C VAL A 124 -1.61 7.90 -18.78
N PHE A 125 -2.61 8.43 -19.50
CA PHE A 125 -3.68 9.22 -18.89
C PHE A 125 -4.61 8.35 -18.04
N ALA A 126 -4.97 7.16 -18.50
CA ALA A 126 -5.80 6.24 -17.73
C ALA A 126 -5.13 5.80 -16.42
N GLU A 127 -3.80 5.66 -16.41
CA GLU A 127 -3.02 5.33 -15.21
C GLU A 127 -3.07 6.46 -14.15
N ARG A 128 -3.29 7.71 -14.57
CA ARG A 128 -3.40 8.89 -13.70
C ARG A 128 -4.78 9.11 -13.06
N VAL A 129 -5.78 8.30 -13.41
CA VAL A 129 -7.13 8.42 -12.84
C VAL A 129 -7.10 8.24 -11.32
N ALA A 130 -6.41 7.23 -10.82
CA ALA A 130 -6.29 6.96 -9.40
C ALA A 130 -5.60 8.12 -8.63
N ASP A 131 -4.57 8.73 -9.22
CA ASP A 131 -3.87 9.88 -8.64
C ASP A 131 -4.79 11.11 -8.56
N LEU A 132 -5.61 11.33 -9.59
CA LEU A 132 -6.57 12.45 -9.61
C LEU A 132 -7.71 12.25 -8.61
N GLU A 133 -8.16 11.01 -8.42
CA GLU A 133 -9.12 10.65 -7.38
C GLU A 133 -8.54 10.81 -5.97
N ASP A 134 -7.26 10.48 -5.77
CA ASP A 134 -6.56 10.72 -4.51
C ASP A 134 -6.49 12.22 -4.18
N VAL A 135 -6.14 13.06 -5.16
CA VAL A 135 -6.16 14.52 -5.01
C VAL A 135 -7.56 15.02 -4.63
N ARG A 136 -8.61 14.53 -5.32
CA ARG A 136 -10.01 14.85 -4.97
C ARG A 136 -10.29 14.53 -3.51
N ASP A 137 -9.97 13.31 -3.08
CA ASP A 137 -10.29 12.82 -1.75
C ASP A 137 -9.57 13.63 -0.66
N ARG A 138 -8.31 14.03 -0.89
CA ARG A 138 -7.56 14.91 0.00
C ARG A 138 -8.21 16.31 0.09
N VAL A 139 -8.58 16.89 -1.05
CA VAL A 139 -9.28 18.19 -1.06
C VAL A 139 -10.64 18.10 -0.39
N LEU A 140 -11.39 17.01 -0.59
CA LEU A 140 -12.66 16.77 0.10
C LEU A 140 -12.49 16.62 1.61
N ALA A 141 -11.42 15.96 2.07
CA ALA A 141 -11.11 15.87 3.49
C ALA A 141 -10.90 17.26 4.11
N HIS A 142 -10.09 18.09 3.47
CA HIS A 142 -9.89 19.49 3.92
C HIS A 142 -11.18 20.31 3.92
N LEU A 143 -12.04 20.15 2.91
CA LEU A 143 -13.31 20.86 2.82
C LEU A 143 -14.34 20.42 3.87
N GLN A 144 -14.17 19.22 4.44
CA GLN A 144 -15.04 18.63 5.44
C GLN A 144 -14.42 18.62 6.85
N ASP A 145 -13.27 19.26 7.04
CA ASP A 145 -12.50 19.26 8.30
C ASP A 145 -12.20 17.83 8.82
N LEU A 146 -11.96 16.91 7.87
CA LEU A 146 -11.57 15.53 8.16
C LEU A 146 -10.05 15.35 8.07
N PRO A 147 -9.47 14.33 8.74
CA PRO A 147 -8.08 13.95 8.54
C PRO A 147 -7.78 13.68 7.07
N GLU A 148 -6.61 14.10 6.60
CA GLU A 148 -6.17 13.84 5.23
C GLU A 148 -6.04 12.34 5.00
N PRO A 149 -6.64 11.77 3.93
CA PRO A 149 -6.57 10.34 3.65
C PRO A 149 -5.16 9.91 3.25
N GLY A 150 -4.87 8.64 3.45
CA GLY A 150 -3.60 8.01 3.11
C GLY A 150 -2.69 7.78 4.31
N LEU A 151 -1.44 7.40 4.02
CA LEU A 151 -0.48 7.03 5.06
C LEU A 151 -0.11 8.23 5.93
N PRO A 152 -0.21 8.12 7.25
CA PRO A 152 0.29 9.14 8.16
C PRO A 152 1.83 9.22 8.08
N VAL A 153 2.38 10.36 8.48
CA VAL A 153 3.83 10.51 8.66
C VAL A 153 4.23 9.72 9.91
N LEU A 154 5.00 8.65 9.71
CA LEU A 154 5.50 7.81 10.79
C LEU A 154 6.82 8.36 11.33
N ALA A 155 6.88 8.64 12.64
CA ALA A 155 8.10 9.04 13.32
C ALA A 155 8.84 7.82 13.93
N THR A 156 8.14 6.73 14.19
CA THR A 156 8.65 5.49 14.76
C THR A 156 8.09 4.28 14.03
N PRO A 157 8.74 3.12 14.11
CA PRO A 157 8.19 1.87 13.57
C PRO A 157 6.78 1.60 14.10
N SER A 158 5.82 1.44 13.20
CA SER A 158 4.39 1.37 13.52
C SER A 158 3.67 0.30 12.72
N ILE A 159 2.57 -0.20 13.29
CA ILE A 159 1.63 -1.10 12.62
C ILE A 159 0.56 -0.25 11.94
N LEU A 160 0.40 -0.38 10.63
CA LEU A 160 -0.66 0.32 9.91
C LEU A 160 -2.01 -0.37 10.13
N TRP A 161 -3.01 0.42 10.50
CA TRP A 161 -4.41 0.02 10.59
C TRP A 161 -5.21 0.80 9.57
N ALA A 162 -5.80 0.11 8.59
CA ALA A 162 -6.51 0.73 7.47
C ALA A 162 -7.82 0.03 7.13
N ASP A 163 -8.71 0.70 6.40
CA ASP A 163 -9.80 0.00 5.69
C ASP A 163 -9.25 -0.87 4.57
N ASP A 164 -8.46 -0.29 3.71
CA ASP A 164 -7.62 -0.89 2.67
C ASP A 164 -6.57 0.15 2.28
N LEU A 165 -5.47 -0.26 1.65
CA LEU A 165 -4.44 0.66 1.17
C LEU A 165 -4.61 0.91 -0.32
N ALA A 166 -4.56 2.19 -0.71
CA ALA A 166 -4.55 2.55 -2.12
C ALA A 166 -3.19 2.20 -2.78
N PRO A 167 -3.15 1.96 -4.09
CA PRO A 167 -1.89 1.72 -4.81
C PRO A 167 -0.84 2.81 -4.60
N ALA A 168 -1.25 4.09 -4.57
CA ALA A 168 -0.36 5.21 -4.29
C ALA A 168 0.24 5.17 -2.87
N ASP A 169 -0.54 4.72 -1.87
CA ASP A 169 -0.06 4.55 -0.50
C ASP A 169 0.98 3.42 -0.41
N THR A 170 0.68 2.29 -1.05
CA THR A 170 1.58 1.13 -1.02
C THR A 170 2.92 1.39 -1.72
N ALA A 171 2.96 2.24 -2.75
CA ALA A 171 4.19 2.63 -3.44
C ALA A 171 5.15 3.45 -2.58
N THR A 172 4.65 4.08 -1.50
CA THR A 172 5.43 4.92 -0.59
C THR A 172 5.72 4.27 0.76
N LEU A 173 5.40 2.98 0.92
CA LEU A 173 5.68 2.24 2.16
C LEU A 173 7.19 2.14 2.40
N ASN A 174 7.60 2.56 3.59
CA ASN A 174 8.96 2.34 4.07
C ASN A 174 8.96 1.14 5.04
N PRO A 175 9.58 -0.01 4.68
CA PRO A 175 9.59 -1.20 5.53
C PRO A 175 10.35 -1.02 6.84
N ASP A 176 11.21 0.00 6.97
CA ASP A 176 11.90 0.31 8.23
C ASP A 176 10.95 0.99 9.25
N LEU A 177 9.87 1.61 8.77
CA LEU A 177 8.89 2.30 9.60
C LEU A 177 7.54 1.57 9.66
N VAL A 178 7.23 0.72 8.68
CA VAL A 178 6.01 -0.08 8.67
C VAL A 178 6.34 -1.51 9.06
N ILE A 179 6.14 -1.83 10.35
CA ILE A 179 6.45 -3.14 10.92
C ILE A 179 5.30 -4.14 10.87
N GLY A 180 4.13 -3.71 10.42
CA GLY A 180 2.95 -4.55 10.25
C GLY A 180 1.85 -3.84 9.47
N ILE A 181 1.01 -4.60 8.79
CA ILE A 181 -0.15 -4.08 8.05
C ILE A 181 -1.39 -4.88 8.43
N VAL A 182 -2.41 -4.17 8.88
CA VAL A 182 -3.71 -4.77 9.21
C VAL A 182 -4.81 -4.02 8.47
N THR A 183 -5.63 -4.73 7.69
CA THR A 183 -6.74 -4.10 6.95
C THR A 183 -8.08 -4.70 7.30
N ARG A 184 -9.11 -3.83 7.37
CA ARG A 184 -10.50 -4.25 7.62
C ARG A 184 -11.12 -4.93 6.41
N ARG A 185 -10.74 -4.51 5.21
CA ARG A 185 -11.20 -5.02 3.92
C ARG A 185 -10.07 -5.71 3.17
N GLY A 186 -10.35 -6.07 1.93
CA GLY A 186 -9.40 -6.78 1.08
C GLY A 186 -9.39 -8.28 1.34
N GLY A 187 -8.47 -8.96 0.70
CA GLY A 187 -8.30 -10.40 0.80
C GLY A 187 -6.85 -10.81 0.59
N PRO A 188 -6.52 -12.10 0.71
CA PRO A 188 -5.14 -12.59 0.52
C PRO A 188 -4.54 -12.33 -0.87
N THR A 189 -5.37 -11.96 -1.85
CA THR A 189 -4.95 -11.60 -3.22
C THR A 189 -5.11 -10.11 -3.52
N SER A 190 -5.45 -9.28 -2.53
CA SER A 190 -5.56 -7.82 -2.68
C SER A 190 -4.19 -7.20 -3.00
N HIS A 191 -4.21 -5.97 -3.52
CA HIS A 191 -2.99 -5.21 -3.79
C HIS A 191 -2.13 -5.05 -2.52
N THR A 192 -2.75 -4.69 -1.40
CA THR A 192 -2.09 -4.63 -0.07
C THR A 192 -1.38 -5.94 0.28
N ALA A 193 -2.05 -7.09 0.09
CA ALA A 193 -1.50 -8.40 0.37
C ALA A 193 -0.28 -8.73 -0.53
N ILE A 194 -0.32 -8.33 -1.80
CA ILE A 194 0.78 -8.53 -2.74
C ILE A 194 2.01 -7.72 -2.31
N ILE A 195 1.83 -6.43 -2.03
CA ILE A 195 2.92 -5.55 -1.60
C ILE A 195 3.49 -5.97 -0.25
N ALA A 196 2.65 -6.34 0.72
CA ALA A 196 3.12 -6.84 2.01
C ALA A 196 4.04 -8.07 1.84
N ARG A 197 3.71 -8.99 0.91
CA ARG A 197 4.59 -10.12 0.58
C ARG A 197 5.90 -9.70 -0.08
N GLN A 198 5.86 -8.73 -0.98
CA GLN A 198 7.07 -8.22 -1.65
C GLN A 198 8.04 -7.56 -0.67
N LEU A 199 7.49 -6.81 0.29
CA LEU A 199 8.26 -6.11 1.33
C LEU A 199 8.54 -6.99 2.56
N ASN A 200 8.00 -8.22 2.60
CA ASN A 200 8.08 -9.13 3.75
C ASN A 200 7.60 -8.51 5.07
N ILE A 201 6.55 -7.66 5.00
CA ILE A 201 5.95 -7.02 6.17
C ILE A 201 4.83 -7.92 6.70
N PRO A 202 4.81 -8.29 8.00
CA PRO A 202 3.70 -9.01 8.64
C PRO A 202 2.35 -8.43 8.28
N CYS A 203 1.41 -9.25 7.79
CA CYS A 203 0.17 -8.73 7.23
C CYS A 203 -1.04 -9.59 7.57
N VAL A 204 -2.09 -8.92 8.04
CA VAL A 204 -3.42 -9.49 8.33
C VAL A 204 -4.45 -8.67 7.56
N VAL A 205 -5.36 -9.33 6.83
CA VAL A 205 -6.40 -8.65 6.06
C VAL A 205 -7.80 -9.17 6.40
N ALA A 206 -8.83 -8.46 5.96
CA ALA A 206 -10.23 -8.86 6.13
C ALA A 206 -10.62 -9.10 7.61
N THR A 207 -10.20 -8.21 8.50
CA THR A 207 -10.59 -8.26 9.91
C THR A 207 -12.07 -7.90 10.10
N GLY A 208 -12.68 -7.24 9.12
CA GLY A 208 -14.06 -6.76 9.23
C GLY A 208 -14.20 -5.52 10.13
N PRO A 209 -15.46 -5.16 10.44
CA PRO A 209 -15.73 -4.10 11.40
C PRO A 209 -15.34 -4.53 12.81
N THR A 210 -14.93 -3.58 13.64
CA THR A 210 -14.60 -3.79 15.06
C THR A 210 -15.11 -2.62 15.88
N ASP A 211 -15.52 -2.91 17.10
CA ASP A 211 -15.89 -1.91 18.13
C ASP A 211 -14.68 -1.50 18.98
N VAL A 212 -13.50 -2.06 18.69
CA VAL A 212 -12.25 -1.70 19.40
C VAL A 212 -11.83 -0.31 18.97
N GLU A 213 -11.70 0.58 19.94
CA GLU A 213 -11.25 1.96 19.71
C GLU A 213 -9.73 1.98 19.57
N ILE A 214 -9.25 2.51 18.45
CA ILE A 214 -7.83 2.63 18.12
C ILE A 214 -7.51 4.11 17.88
N SER A 215 -6.70 4.69 18.78
CA SER A 215 -6.18 6.05 18.63
C SER A 215 -4.81 6.01 17.96
N SER A 216 -4.69 6.71 16.83
CA SER A 216 -3.46 6.71 16.02
C SER A 216 -2.26 7.24 16.81
N GLY A 217 -1.20 6.45 16.87
CA GLY A 217 0.04 6.79 17.56
C GLY A 217 0.04 6.64 19.09
N GLU A 218 -1.14 6.50 19.71
CA GLU A 218 -1.29 6.36 21.16
C GLU A 218 -1.60 4.92 21.59
N THR A 219 -2.23 4.13 20.70
CA THR A 219 -2.58 2.73 20.95
C THR A 219 -1.41 1.83 20.56
N GLU A 220 -1.00 0.96 21.46
CA GLU A 220 0.00 -0.07 21.19
C GLU A 220 -0.65 -1.33 20.63
N GLY A 221 0.03 -1.99 19.69
CA GLY A 221 -0.47 -3.22 19.08
C GLY A 221 0.62 -4.25 18.87
N MET A 222 0.23 -5.53 18.94
CA MET A 222 1.05 -6.65 18.51
C MET A 222 0.36 -7.36 17.35
N ILE A 223 1.00 -7.39 16.19
CA ILE A 223 0.55 -8.19 15.05
C ILE A 223 1.16 -9.58 15.10
N SER A 224 0.32 -10.61 14.87
CA SER A 224 0.73 -11.97 14.57
C SER A 224 0.23 -12.35 13.18
N GLY A 225 1.08 -12.14 12.17
CA GLY A 225 0.72 -12.39 10.78
C GLY A 225 0.41 -13.85 10.48
N ALA A 226 1.09 -14.79 11.16
CA ALA A 226 0.83 -16.22 11.01
C ALA A 226 -0.49 -16.67 11.63
N ALA A 227 -0.85 -16.10 12.80
CA ALA A 227 -2.13 -16.35 13.45
C ALA A 227 -3.30 -15.60 12.79
N GLY A 228 -3.00 -14.54 12.02
CA GLY A 228 -4.01 -13.66 11.44
C GLY A 228 -4.66 -12.76 12.49
N GLU A 229 -3.89 -12.25 13.46
CA GLU A 229 -4.41 -11.52 14.62
C GLU A 229 -3.66 -10.21 14.85
N LEU A 230 -4.40 -9.20 15.31
CA LEU A 230 -3.89 -7.97 15.92
C LEU A 230 -4.37 -7.93 17.36
N THR A 231 -3.45 -7.93 18.31
CA THR A 231 -3.74 -7.67 19.72
C THR A 231 -3.53 -6.20 20.02
N VAL A 232 -4.59 -5.52 20.43
CA VAL A 232 -4.61 -4.11 20.82
C VAL A 232 -4.34 -4.04 22.32
N ASN A 233 -3.48 -3.13 22.77
CA ASN A 233 -3.01 -3.00 24.16
C ASN A 233 -2.60 -4.36 24.75
N PRO A 234 -1.60 -5.05 24.14
CA PRO A 234 -1.14 -6.32 24.65
C PRO A 234 -0.45 -6.16 26.01
N ASP A 235 -0.38 -7.25 26.77
CA ASP A 235 0.56 -7.31 27.89
C ASP A 235 2.00 -7.15 27.38
N GLU A 236 2.72 -6.17 27.88
CA GLU A 236 4.02 -5.75 27.36
C GLU A 236 5.07 -6.87 27.42
N ASP A 237 5.11 -7.62 28.53
CA ASP A 237 6.10 -8.69 28.71
C ASP A 237 5.79 -9.87 27.79
N ALA A 238 4.53 -10.27 27.70
CA ALA A 238 4.08 -11.33 26.79
C ALA A 238 4.31 -10.96 25.31
N ALA A 239 4.07 -9.72 24.95
CA ALA A 239 4.27 -9.24 23.57
C ALA A 239 5.78 -9.22 23.21
N LYS A 240 6.65 -8.72 24.07
CA LYS A 240 8.09 -8.75 23.87
C LYS A 240 8.63 -10.17 23.77
N GLN A 241 8.12 -11.08 24.60
CA GLN A 241 8.48 -12.49 24.53
C GLN A 241 8.08 -13.10 23.16
N ALA A 242 6.88 -12.82 22.66
CA ALA A 242 6.41 -13.32 21.37
C ALA A 242 7.25 -12.79 20.20
N VAL A 243 7.64 -11.51 20.22
CA VAL A 243 8.55 -10.91 19.22
C VAL A 243 9.90 -11.61 19.27
N HIS A 244 10.48 -11.79 20.46
CA HIS A 244 11.77 -12.45 20.61
C HIS A 244 11.76 -13.91 20.12
N GLU A 245 10.71 -14.66 20.43
CA GLU A 245 10.54 -16.04 19.94
C GLU A 245 10.44 -16.08 18.40
N TRP A 246 9.75 -15.10 17.82
CA TRP A 246 9.67 -14.97 16.35
C TRP A 246 11.03 -14.64 15.73
N GLU A 247 11.79 -13.70 16.31
CA GLU A 247 13.14 -13.35 15.84
C GLU A 247 14.08 -14.55 15.87
N GLN A 248 14.07 -15.32 16.95
CA GLN A 248 14.85 -16.54 17.06
C GLN A 248 14.45 -17.60 16.01
N LEU A 249 13.14 -17.72 15.72
CA LEU A 249 12.66 -18.63 14.69
C LEU A 249 13.08 -18.14 13.31
N ALA A 250 12.93 -16.85 13.03
CA ALA A 250 13.33 -16.24 11.77
C ALA A 250 14.84 -16.40 11.51
N GLU A 251 15.66 -16.21 12.53
CA GLU A 251 17.11 -16.44 12.45
C GLU A 251 17.45 -17.92 12.16
N LYS A 252 16.78 -18.85 12.84
CA LYS A 252 16.95 -20.30 12.57
C LYS A 252 16.55 -20.66 11.14
N ILE A 253 15.47 -20.05 10.61
CA ILE A 253 15.02 -20.28 9.24
C ILE A 253 16.02 -19.69 8.24
N ALA A 254 16.49 -18.45 8.47
CA ALA A 254 17.45 -17.78 7.61
C ALA A 254 18.80 -18.52 7.52
N ASN A 255 19.23 -19.13 8.63
CA ASN A 255 20.48 -19.87 8.72
C ASN A 255 20.31 -21.39 8.48
N TRP A 256 19.15 -21.80 7.96
CA TRP A 256 18.91 -23.22 7.68
C TRP A 256 19.70 -23.68 6.47
N GLU A 257 20.56 -24.68 6.63
CA GLU A 257 21.42 -25.27 5.59
C GLU A 257 21.09 -26.75 5.28
N GLY A 258 20.02 -27.29 5.84
CA GLY A 258 19.68 -28.71 5.71
C GLY A 258 18.58 -28.98 4.67
N PRO A 259 18.38 -30.26 4.31
CA PRO A 259 17.23 -30.66 3.51
C PRO A 259 15.94 -30.46 4.31
N ALA A 260 14.87 -29.97 3.67
CA ALA A 260 13.57 -29.92 4.32
C ALA A 260 12.98 -31.32 4.48
N GLN A 261 12.47 -31.60 5.68
CA GLN A 261 11.77 -32.86 5.97
C GLN A 261 10.68 -32.66 7.00
N THR A 262 9.65 -33.48 6.92
CA THR A 262 8.58 -33.53 7.91
C THR A 262 9.06 -34.20 9.20
N LYS A 263 8.28 -34.12 10.28
CA LYS A 263 8.64 -34.73 11.57
C LYS A 263 8.81 -36.24 11.52
N ASP A 264 8.14 -36.91 10.58
CA ASP A 264 8.23 -38.34 10.31
C ASP A 264 9.35 -38.71 9.32
N GLY A 265 10.19 -37.73 8.95
CA GLY A 265 11.39 -37.94 8.13
C GLY A 265 11.15 -37.90 6.62
N HIS A 266 9.93 -37.59 6.14
CA HIS A 266 9.70 -37.48 4.70
C HIS A 266 10.38 -36.21 4.14
N ARG A 267 11.20 -36.37 3.11
CA ARG A 267 11.90 -35.25 2.45
C ARG A 267 10.90 -34.39 1.67
N VAL A 268 10.99 -33.08 1.85
CA VAL A 268 10.23 -32.07 1.11
C VAL A 268 11.19 -31.25 0.29
N GLN A 269 10.89 -31.08 -0.99
CA GLN A 269 11.72 -30.27 -1.88
C GLN A 269 11.41 -28.79 -1.66
N LEU A 270 12.43 -27.96 -1.41
CA LEU A 270 12.33 -26.52 -1.28
C LEU A 270 12.65 -25.87 -2.62
N LEU A 271 11.68 -25.17 -3.20
CA LEU A 271 11.82 -24.51 -4.50
C LEU A 271 11.48 -23.03 -4.37
N ALA A 272 12.27 -22.16 -5.00
CA ALA A 272 12.04 -20.72 -5.02
C ALA A 272 11.08 -20.32 -6.15
N ASN A 273 10.24 -19.32 -5.89
CA ASN A 273 9.57 -18.57 -6.94
C ASN A 273 10.42 -17.34 -7.26
N VAL A 274 10.81 -17.19 -8.53
CA VAL A 274 11.68 -16.09 -8.96
C VAL A 274 11.06 -15.30 -10.10
N GLN A 275 11.43 -14.02 -10.21
CA GLN A 275 10.97 -13.11 -11.25
C GLN A 275 12.09 -12.68 -12.19
N ASP A 276 13.35 -12.67 -11.70
CA ASP A 276 14.52 -12.20 -12.44
C ASP A 276 15.82 -12.88 -11.98
N GLY A 277 16.93 -12.53 -12.65
CA GLY A 277 18.25 -13.06 -12.34
C GLY A 277 18.76 -12.70 -10.93
N PRO A 278 18.64 -11.45 -10.46
CA PRO A 278 19.00 -11.08 -9.09
C PRO A 278 18.27 -11.89 -8.02
N GLN A 279 16.96 -12.07 -8.14
CA GLN A 279 16.19 -12.92 -7.22
C GLN A 279 16.62 -14.39 -7.27
N ALA A 280 16.90 -14.89 -8.47
CA ALA A 280 17.41 -16.26 -8.62
C ALA A 280 18.79 -16.42 -7.95
N ALA A 281 19.68 -15.44 -8.10
CA ALA A 281 20.99 -15.47 -7.45
C ALA A 281 20.87 -15.39 -5.92
N SER A 282 19.97 -14.55 -5.40
CA SER A 282 19.67 -14.49 -3.96
C SER A 282 19.09 -15.81 -3.45
N ALA A 283 18.14 -16.42 -4.17
CA ALA A 283 17.57 -17.70 -3.81
C ALA A 283 18.64 -18.81 -3.78
N ALA A 284 19.57 -18.82 -4.74
CA ALA A 284 20.65 -19.81 -4.81
C ALA A 284 21.63 -19.76 -3.60
N SER A 285 21.64 -18.65 -2.84
CA SER A 285 22.43 -18.53 -1.60
C SER A 285 21.69 -19.05 -0.37
N THR A 286 20.49 -19.60 -0.52
CA THR A 286 19.68 -20.17 0.56
C THR A 286 19.59 -21.70 0.44
N ALA A 287 18.86 -22.36 1.35
CA ALA A 287 18.66 -23.81 1.34
C ALA A 287 17.70 -24.32 0.24
N VAL A 288 17.35 -23.51 -0.77
CA VAL A 288 16.50 -23.97 -1.86
C VAL A 288 17.24 -24.91 -2.82
N GLU A 289 16.51 -25.89 -3.31
CA GLU A 289 17.06 -26.93 -4.20
C GLU A 289 16.92 -26.55 -5.69
N GLY A 290 16.18 -25.48 -6.00
CA GLY A 290 15.96 -25.03 -7.37
C GLY A 290 14.85 -24.02 -7.50
N VAL A 291 14.43 -23.73 -8.74
CA VAL A 291 13.32 -22.85 -9.07
C VAL A 291 12.06 -23.68 -9.33
N GLY A 292 11.02 -23.44 -8.56
CA GLY A 292 9.70 -24.04 -8.72
C GLY A 292 8.81 -23.29 -9.70
N LEU A 293 8.93 -21.94 -9.70
CA LEU A 293 8.19 -21.07 -10.61
C LEU A 293 9.04 -19.88 -11.04
N PHE A 294 9.17 -19.72 -12.34
CA PHE A 294 9.76 -18.51 -12.93
C PHE A 294 8.65 -17.69 -13.61
N ARG A 295 8.36 -16.52 -13.04
CA ARG A 295 7.32 -15.62 -13.54
C ARG A 295 7.86 -14.74 -14.66
N THR A 296 7.95 -15.28 -15.85
CA THR A 296 8.54 -14.63 -17.03
C THR A 296 7.75 -13.39 -17.46
N GLU A 297 6.46 -13.34 -17.18
CA GLU A 297 5.58 -12.21 -17.46
C GLU A 297 5.98 -10.94 -16.71
N LEU A 298 6.62 -11.05 -15.55
CA LEU A 298 7.02 -9.91 -14.74
C LEU A 298 8.33 -9.26 -15.21
N LEU A 299 9.16 -9.98 -15.96
CA LEU A 299 10.46 -9.47 -16.45
C LEU A 299 10.35 -8.21 -17.30
N PHE A 300 9.22 -8.04 -17.98
CA PHE A 300 9.06 -7.04 -19.02
C PHE A 300 7.90 -6.08 -18.77
N LEU A 301 7.28 -6.13 -17.60
CA LEU A 301 6.17 -5.23 -17.22
C LEU A 301 6.53 -3.75 -17.31
N SER A 302 7.80 -3.40 -17.04
CA SER A 302 8.30 -2.02 -17.12
C SER A 302 8.75 -1.63 -18.53
N SER A 303 8.73 -2.55 -19.49
CA SER A 303 9.22 -2.30 -20.85
C SER A 303 8.14 -1.61 -21.68
N THR A 304 8.47 -0.46 -22.26
CA THR A 304 7.56 0.28 -23.17
C THR A 304 7.50 -0.32 -24.58
N LYS A 305 8.36 -1.28 -24.89
CA LYS A 305 8.43 -1.99 -26.18
C LYS A 305 8.55 -3.48 -25.94
N GLU A 306 8.04 -4.26 -26.87
CA GLU A 306 8.21 -5.71 -26.87
C GLU A 306 9.71 -6.05 -26.84
N PRO A 307 10.17 -6.85 -25.87
CA PRO A 307 11.59 -7.23 -25.75
C PRO A 307 12.00 -8.13 -26.90
N SER A 308 13.20 -7.91 -27.43
CA SER A 308 13.74 -8.78 -28.48
C SER A 308 13.99 -10.19 -27.98
N VAL A 309 14.07 -11.17 -28.89
CA VAL A 309 14.40 -12.55 -28.55
C VAL A 309 15.73 -12.66 -27.80
N ASN A 310 16.71 -11.81 -28.15
CA ASN A 310 18.01 -11.77 -27.47
C ASN A 310 17.89 -11.22 -26.04
N ASP A 311 17.06 -10.20 -25.81
CA ASP A 311 16.83 -9.65 -24.46
C ASP A 311 16.12 -10.69 -23.56
N GLN A 312 15.14 -11.39 -24.12
CA GLN A 312 14.45 -12.48 -23.43
C GLN A 312 15.41 -13.62 -23.11
N ALA A 313 16.20 -14.06 -24.08
CA ALA A 313 17.18 -15.13 -23.88
C ALA A 313 18.24 -14.76 -22.84
N ALA A 314 18.71 -13.49 -22.84
CA ALA A 314 19.64 -13.02 -21.84
C ALA A 314 19.02 -12.96 -20.44
N ALA A 315 17.76 -12.53 -20.31
CA ALA A 315 17.05 -12.49 -19.05
C ALA A 315 16.81 -13.90 -18.48
N TYR A 316 16.34 -14.82 -19.31
CA TYR A 316 16.13 -16.22 -18.90
C TYR A 316 17.46 -16.92 -18.58
N GLY A 317 18.50 -16.66 -19.35
CA GLY A 317 19.83 -17.19 -19.10
C GLY A 317 20.41 -16.77 -17.75
N ARG A 318 20.15 -15.56 -17.27
CA ARG A 318 20.56 -15.13 -15.93
C ARG A 318 19.90 -15.96 -14.82
N VAL A 319 18.60 -16.27 -14.96
CA VAL A 319 17.88 -17.11 -13.98
C VAL A 319 18.39 -18.55 -14.04
N LEU A 320 18.51 -19.12 -15.23
CA LEU A 320 18.98 -20.51 -15.41
C LEU A 320 20.42 -20.70 -14.93
N ASN A 321 21.29 -19.71 -15.13
CA ASN A 321 22.69 -19.78 -14.69
C ASN A 321 22.86 -19.59 -13.19
N ALA A 322 21.92 -18.91 -12.52
CA ALA A 322 21.94 -18.71 -11.07
C ALA A 322 21.46 -19.95 -10.30
N CYS A 323 20.63 -20.80 -10.91
CA CYS A 323 19.99 -21.94 -10.25
C CYS A 323 20.55 -23.27 -10.74
N LEU A 324 21.01 -24.10 -9.80
CA LEU A 324 21.57 -25.43 -10.08
C LEU A 324 20.54 -26.47 -10.57
N LEU A 325 19.25 -26.25 -10.26
CA LEU A 325 18.14 -27.12 -10.67
C LEU A 325 16.93 -26.27 -11.08
N TYR A 326 16.47 -26.46 -12.31
CA TYR A 326 15.23 -25.87 -12.83
C TYR A 326 14.21 -26.99 -13.03
N THR A 327 13.09 -26.93 -12.29
CA THR A 327 12.04 -27.97 -12.29
C THR A 327 10.67 -27.40 -12.61
N SER A 328 10.58 -26.23 -13.27
CA SER A 328 9.28 -25.71 -13.68
C SER A 328 8.69 -26.57 -14.79
N PRO A 329 7.50 -27.18 -14.62
CA PRO A 329 6.85 -27.87 -15.70
C PRO A 329 6.52 -26.89 -16.83
N SER A 330 6.89 -27.23 -18.05
CA SER A 330 6.46 -26.46 -19.21
C SER A 330 4.94 -26.60 -19.36
N PRO A 331 4.20 -25.51 -19.69
CA PRO A 331 2.77 -25.63 -19.99
C PRO A 331 2.45 -26.51 -21.20
N ARG A 332 3.47 -27.09 -21.85
CA ARG A 332 3.35 -27.93 -23.04
C ARG A 332 3.69 -29.42 -22.79
N ASP A 333 4.02 -29.78 -21.54
CA ASP A 333 4.29 -31.17 -21.17
C ASP A 333 3.05 -31.85 -20.55
#